data_b43984f747a6ecffe4a00d463ab3812b
#
_entry.id   b43984f747a6ecffe4a00d463ab3812b
#
_cell.length_a   1.000
_cell.length_b   1.000
_cell.length_c   1.000
_cell.angle_alpha   90.00
_cell.angle_beta   90.00
_cell.angle_gamma   90.00
#
_symmetry.space_group_name_H-M   'P 1'
#
loop_
_entity.id
_entity.type
_entity.pdbx_description
1 polymer ?
#
loop_
_entity_poly.entity_id
_entity_poly.type
_entity_poly.pdbx_seq_one_letter_code
_entity_poly.pdbx_strand_id
1 'polypeptide(L)'
;GGGVATAITEIAGSSQWFSRGFITYANQAKHEMLNVPEELLSAHGAVSEAVVRAMVAGAAQEAGADYAVAISGIAGPGGGTEAKPVGTVWFAWFSPQGISTQEHRFMGDRIAVRQQAVKIAIEELLHKITGCNTVQPYSY
;
A
#
# COMPACT_ATOMS: atom_id res chain seq x y z
N GLY A 1 -4.25 -4.21 7.01
CA GLY A 1 -4.46 -4.61 8.40
C GLY A 1 -3.50 -3.94 9.39
N GLY A 2 -2.90 -2.80 9.05
CA GLY A 2 -2.05 -2.06 9.98
C GLY A 2 -0.58 -2.49 10.03
N GLY A 3 -0.17 -3.44 9.18
CA GLY A 3 1.21 -3.96 9.20
C GLY A 3 2.28 -2.92 8.88
N VAL A 4 2.00 -2.00 7.97
CA VAL A 4 2.95 -0.91 7.63
C VAL A 4 3.13 0.03 8.82
N ALA A 5 2.05 0.44 9.46
CA ALA A 5 2.11 1.29 10.66
C ALA A 5 2.84 0.59 11.80
N THR A 6 2.62 -0.72 11.99
CA THR A 6 3.37 -1.53 12.96
C THR A 6 4.87 -1.48 12.69
N ALA A 7 5.29 -1.72 11.47
CA ALA A 7 6.70 -1.72 11.09
C ALA A 7 7.34 -0.32 11.27
N ILE A 8 6.64 0.74 10.89
CA ILE A 8 7.11 2.12 11.06
C ILE A 8 7.31 2.45 12.54
N THR A 9 6.34 2.10 13.36
CA THR A 9 6.33 2.48 14.81
C THR A 9 7.24 1.60 15.67
N GLU A 10 7.82 0.54 15.13
CA GLU A 10 8.91 -0.20 15.78
C GLU A 10 10.20 0.64 15.89
N ILE A 11 10.32 1.70 15.08
CA ILE A 11 11.49 2.58 15.08
C ILE A 11 11.29 3.70 16.10
N ALA A 12 12.17 3.80 17.09
CA ALA A 12 12.14 4.88 18.07
C ALA A 12 12.29 6.24 17.37
N GLY A 13 11.48 7.21 17.78
CA GLY A 13 11.44 8.53 17.17
C GLY A 13 10.54 8.68 15.97
N SER A 14 9.86 7.62 15.55
CA SER A 14 8.94 7.66 14.40
C SER A 14 7.81 8.67 14.58
N SER A 15 7.42 8.98 15.81
CA SER A 15 6.39 9.99 16.10
C SER A 15 6.74 11.41 15.61
N GLN A 16 8.00 11.67 15.33
CA GLN A 16 8.44 12.97 14.81
C GLN A 16 8.07 13.18 13.34
N TRP A 17 7.83 12.10 12.58
CA TRP A 17 7.60 12.19 11.15
C TRP A 17 6.42 11.34 10.66
N PHE A 18 5.97 10.35 11.42
CA PHE A 18 4.79 9.54 11.09
C PHE A 18 3.54 10.15 11.72
N SER A 19 2.60 10.57 10.89
CA SER A 19 1.40 11.28 11.32
C SER A 19 0.25 10.34 11.64
N ARG A 20 -0.18 9.55 10.69
CA ARG A 20 -1.34 8.68 10.85
C ARG A 20 -1.36 7.55 9.83
N GLY A 21 -2.10 6.50 10.15
CA GLY A 21 -2.43 5.41 9.25
C GLY A 21 -3.93 5.20 9.17
N PHE A 22 -4.37 4.59 8.07
CA PHE A 22 -5.78 4.29 7.81
C PHE A 22 -5.92 2.80 7.58
N ILE A 23 -6.72 2.14 8.38
CA ILE A 23 -7.07 0.73 8.17
C ILE A 23 -8.44 0.70 7.52
N THR A 24 -8.45 0.70 6.18
CA THR A 24 -9.67 0.73 5.37
C THR A 24 -9.98 -0.67 4.83
N TYR A 25 -10.24 -1.59 5.74
CA TYR A 25 -10.34 -3.01 5.42
C TYR A 25 -11.53 -3.34 4.52
N ALA A 26 -12.69 -2.75 4.81
CA ALA A 26 -13.88 -2.87 3.97
C ALA A 26 -13.89 -1.81 2.86
N ASN A 27 -14.58 -2.11 1.75
CA ASN A 27 -14.74 -1.15 0.66
C ASN A 27 -15.41 0.14 1.11
N GLN A 28 -16.43 0.03 1.97
CA GLN A 28 -17.09 1.20 2.55
C GLN A 28 -16.10 2.10 3.31
N ALA A 29 -15.17 1.51 4.06
CA ALA A 29 -14.14 2.27 4.77
C ALA A 29 -13.20 3.02 3.81
N LYS A 30 -12.88 2.42 2.66
CA LYS A 30 -12.08 3.10 1.63
C LYS A 30 -12.78 4.35 1.12
N HIS A 31 -14.08 4.25 0.91
CA HIS A 31 -14.90 5.41 0.50
C HIS A 31 -15.01 6.45 1.61
N GLU A 32 -15.40 6.04 2.81
CA GLU A 32 -15.66 6.96 3.92
C GLU A 32 -14.40 7.65 4.45
N MET A 33 -13.29 6.93 4.56
CA MET A 33 -12.07 7.44 5.19
C MET A 33 -11.11 8.08 4.21
N LEU A 34 -11.07 7.61 2.95
CA LEU A 34 -10.11 8.05 1.95
C LEU A 34 -10.76 8.67 0.71
N ASN A 35 -12.06 8.84 0.69
CA ASN A 35 -12.82 9.39 -0.44
C ASN A 35 -12.64 8.62 -1.76
N VAL A 36 -12.38 7.32 -1.68
CA VAL A 36 -12.32 6.47 -2.88
C VAL A 36 -13.72 6.44 -3.51
N PRO A 37 -13.88 6.83 -4.78
CA PRO A 37 -15.20 6.79 -5.43
C PRO A 37 -15.77 5.36 -5.44
N GLU A 38 -17.03 5.22 -5.08
CA GLU A 38 -17.70 3.92 -5.08
C GLU A 38 -17.71 3.28 -6.48
N GLU A 39 -17.77 4.10 -7.52
CA GLU A 39 -17.71 3.68 -8.92
C GLU A 39 -16.40 2.99 -9.26
N LEU A 40 -15.26 3.44 -8.70
CA LEU A 40 -13.98 2.78 -8.91
C LEU A 40 -13.94 1.41 -8.23
N LEU A 41 -14.49 1.31 -7.03
CA LEU A 41 -14.58 0.04 -6.31
C LEU A 41 -15.47 -0.96 -7.05
N SER A 42 -16.59 -0.51 -7.59
CA SER A 42 -17.51 -1.36 -8.36
C SER A 42 -16.90 -1.77 -9.71
N ALA A 43 -16.23 -0.86 -10.41
CA ALA A 43 -15.69 -1.12 -11.74
C ALA A 43 -14.41 -1.97 -11.71
N HIS A 44 -13.52 -1.74 -10.75
CA HIS A 44 -12.16 -2.34 -10.75
C HIS A 44 -11.91 -3.29 -9.58
N GLY A 45 -12.75 -3.27 -8.55
CA GLY A 45 -12.49 -3.99 -7.30
C GLY A 45 -11.41 -3.30 -6.47
N ALA A 46 -11.32 -3.69 -5.20
CA ALA A 46 -10.39 -3.08 -4.25
C ALA A 46 -8.91 -3.31 -4.63
N VAL A 47 -8.61 -4.48 -5.20
CA VAL A 47 -7.24 -4.86 -5.58
C VAL A 47 -7.01 -4.45 -7.03
N SER A 48 -6.69 -3.18 -7.24
CA SER A 48 -6.50 -2.59 -8.56
C SER A 48 -5.67 -1.32 -8.51
N GLU A 49 -5.07 -0.96 -9.62
CA GLU A 49 -4.31 0.28 -9.75
C GLU A 49 -5.19 1.50 -9.47
N ALA A 50 -6.38 1.55 -10.08
CA ALA A 50 -7.29 2.68 -9.93
C ALA A 50 -7.65 2.94 -8.46
N VAL A 51 -7.93 1.88 -7.70
CA VAL A 51 -8.31 1.99 -6.29
C VAL A 51 -7.13 2.39 -5.42
N VAL A 52 -5.95 1.80 -5.58
CA VAL A 52 -4.78 2.21 -4.75
C VAL A 52 -4.31 3.63 -5.07
N ARG A 53 -4.45 4.10 -6.30
CA ARG A 53 -4.21 5.52 -6.65
C ARG A 53 -5.14 6.43 -5.89
N ALA A 54 -6.43 6.14 -5.88
CA ALA A 54 -7.42 6.91 -5.15
C ALA A 54 -7.19 6.85 -3.63
N MET A 55 -6.84 5.67 -3.11
CA MET A 55 -6.51 5.50 -1.68
C MET A 55 -5.33 6.36 -1.26
N VAL A 56 -4.23 6.33 -1.99
CA VAL A 56 -3.02 7.08 -1.60
C VAL A 56 -3.23 8.59 -1.72
N ALA A 57 -3.96 9.03 -2.74
CA ALA A 57 -4.33 10.43 -2.88
C ALA A 57 -5.18 10.91 -1.71
N GLY A 58 -6.20 10.13 -1.33
CA GLY A 58 -7.05 10.40 -0.18
C GLY A 58 -6.27 10.42 1.13
N ALA A 59 -5.37 9.47 1.34
CA ALA A 59 -4.54 9.40 2.54
C ALA A 59 -3.62 10.63 2.67
N ALA A 60 -2.96 11.02 1.59
CA ALA A 60 -2.09 12.19 1.57
C ALA A 60 -2.88 13.47 1.88
N GLN A 61 -4.07 13.61 1.31
CA GLN A 61 -4.93 14.77 1.53
C GLN A 61 -5.45 14.82 2.97
N GLU A 62 -5.99 13.74 3.49
CA GLU A 62 -6.52 13.68 4.85
C GLU A 62 -5.45 13.91 5.92
N ALA A 63 -4.24 13.43 5.68
CA ALA A 63 -3.13 13.61 6.61
C ALA A 63 -2.35 14.91 6.41
N GLY A 64 -2.56 15.61 5.29
CA GLY A 64 -1.70 16.74 4.91
C GLY A 64 -0.24 16.31 4.77
N ALA A 65 0.00 15.10 4.26
CA ALA A 65 1.32 14.50 4.23
C ALA A 65 2.06 14.75 2.92
N ASP A 66 3.37 14.84 2.98
CA ASP A 66 4.24 14.95 1.80
C ASP A 66 4.48 13.60 1.14
N TYR A 67 4.39 12.53 1.90
CA TYR A 67 4.58 11.14 1.47
C TYR A 67 3.49 10.26 2.03
N ALA A 68 3.00 9.33 1.22
CA ALA A 68 2.03 8.33 1.64
C ALA A 68 2.20 7.04 0.85
N VAL A 69 1.73 5.94 1.40
CA VAL A 69 1.67 4.64 0.71
C VAL A 69 0.31 4.00 0.94
N ALA A 70 -0.23 3.38 -0.08
CA ALA A 70 -1.46 2.59 0.00
C ALA A 70 -1.22 1.18 -0.53
N ILE A 71 -1.84 0.20 0.10
CA ILE A 71 -1.75 -1.21 -0.28
C ILE A 71 -3.15 -1.81 -0.30
N SER A 72 -3.44 -2.59 -1.32
CA SER A 72 -4.62 -3.43 -1.38
C SER A 72 -4.26 -4.76 -2.06
N GLY A 73 -4.57 -5.86 -1.41
CA GLY A 73 -4.13 -7.17 -1.90
C GLY A 73 -4.98 -8.33 -1.43
N ILE A 74 -4.66 -9.49 -1.97
CA ILE A 74 -5.29 -10.77 -1.66
C ILE A 74 -4.26 -11.65 -0.96
N ALA A 75 -4.33 -11.66 0.38
CA ALA A 75 -3.36 -12.39 1.20
C ALA A 75 -3.60 -13.92 1.18
N GLY A 76 -4.85 -14.34 0.89
CA GLY A 76 -5.22 -15.75 0.88
C GLY A 76 -5.54 -16.32 2.28
N PRO A 77 -5.85 -17.62 2.36
CA PRO A 77 -5.90 -18.59 1.25
C PRO A 77 -7.07 -18.40 0.29
N GLY A 78 -8.12 -17.68 0.68
CA GLY A 78 -9.30 -17.42 -0.15
C GLY A 78 -9.21 -16.10 -0.91
N GLY A 79 -10.23 -15.83 -1.73
CA GLY A 79 -10.43 -14.54 -2.40
C GLY A 79 -9.74 -14.37 -3.74
N GLY A 80 -8.90 -15.30 -4.15
CA GLY A 80 -8.23 -15.24 -5.44
C GLY A 80 -9.14 -15.59 -6.63
N THR A 81 -8.84 -15.01 -7.77
CA THR A 81 -9.44 -15.33 -9.06
C THR A 81 -8.34 -15.60 -10.07
N GLU A 82 -8.70 -16.06 -11.28
CA GLU A 82 -7.71 -16.28 -12.34
C GLU A 82 -6.99 -14.97 -12.71
N ALA A 83 -7.74 -13.89 -12.84
CA ALA A 83 -7.18 -12.57 -13.17
C ALA A 83 -6.39 -11.94 -12.02
N LYS A 84 -6.82 -12.20 -10.79
CA LYS A 84 -6.19 -11.70 -9.56
C LYS A 84 -5.97 -12.86 -8.59
N PRO A 85 -4.94 -13.70 -8.80
CA PRO A 85 -4.70 -14.84 -7.92
C PRO A 85 -4.29 -14.40 -6.51
N VAL A 86 -4.40 -15.31 -5.56
CA VAL A 86 -3.86 -15.12 -4.20
C VAL A 86 -2.39 -14.68 -4.30
N GLY A 87 -2.01 -13.69 -3.52
CA GLY A 87 -0.69 -13.08 -3.56
C GLY A 87 -0.61 -11.82 -4.41
N THR A 88 -1.67 -11.49 -5.17
CA THR A 88 -1.75 -10.24 -5.92
C THR A 88 -1.89 -9.08 -4.96
N VAL A 89 -0.96 -8.12 -5.03
CA VAL A 89 -0.95 -6.91 -4.20
C VAL A 89 -0.65 -5.71 -5.08
N TRP A 90 -1.50 -4.71 -5.00
CA TRP A 90 -1.29 -3.40 -5.61
C TRP A 90 -0.81 -2.40 -4.57
N PHE A 91 0.14 -1.58 -5.00
CA PHE A 91 0.76 -0.52 -4.21
C PHE A 91 0.61 0.82 -4.93
N ALA A 92 0.45 1.88 -4.17
CA ALA A 92 0.60 3.25 -4.65
C ALA A 92 1.42 4.06 -3.65
N TRP A 93 2.30 4.92 -4.16
CA TRP A 93 3.08 5.86 -3.36
C TRP A 93 2.80 7.28 -3.83
N PHE A 94 2.57 8.15 -2.88
CA PHE A 94 2.45 9.59 -3.10
C PHE A 94 3.75 10.28 -2.65
N SER A 95 4.25 11.18 -3.46
CA SER A 95 5.41 12.01 -3.14
C SER A 95 5.23 13.39 -3.77
N PRO A 96 6.10 14.37 -3.47
CA PRO A 96 6.07 15.67 -4.15
C PRO A 96 6.20 15.59 -5.68
N GLN A 97 6.73 14.50 -6.22
CA GLN A 97 6.85 14.28 -7.66
C GLN A 97 5.62 13.59 -8.29
N GLY A 98 4.65 13.20 -7.49
CA GLY A 98 3.41 12.58 -7.97
C GLY A 98 3.14 11.20 -7.38
N ILE A 99 2.25 10.45 -8.04
CA ILE A 99 1.84 9.11 -7.62
C ILE A 99 2.44 8.08 -8.56
N SER A 100 3.04 7.04 -7.98
CA SER A 100 3.50 5.86 -8.71
C SER A 100 2.83 4.60 -8.16
N THR A 101 2.72 3.56 -8.99
CA THR A 101 2.07 2.31 -8.63
C THR A 101 2.92 1.12 -9.05
N GLN A 102 2.73 0.01 -8.35
CA GLN A 102 3.31 -1.29 -8.71
C GLN A 102 2.32 -2.40 -8.38
N GLU A 103 2.31 -3.44 -9.20
CA GLU A 103 1.65 -4.71 -8.90
C GLU A 103 2.72 -5.76 -8.60
N HIS A 104 2.49 -6.53 -7.56
CA HIS A 104 3.32 -7.70 -7.23
C HIS A 104 2.45 -8.93 -7.08
N ARG A 105 3.04 -10.10 -7.34
CA ARG A 105 2.44 -11.40 -7.08
C ARG A 105 3.37 -12.18 -6.19
N PHE A 106 3.05 -12.15 -4.90
CA PHE A 106 3.86 -12.79 -3.87
C PHE A 106 3.53 -14.26 -3.72
N MET A 107 4.57 -15.05 -3.46
CA MET A 107 4.46 -16.46 -3.14
C MET A 107 4.35 -16.65 -1.63
N GLY A 108 3.80 -17.78 -1.22
CA GLY A 108 3.70 -18.18 0.17
C GLY A 108 2.29 -18.07 0.74
N ASP A 109 2.18 -18.31 2.04
CA ASP A 109 0.92 -18.24 2.77
C ASP A 109 0.52 -16.79 3.08
N ARG A 110 -0.59 -16.62 3.76
CA ARG A 110 -1.13 -15.32 4.14
C ARG A 110 -0.12 -14.46 4.91
N ILE A 111 0.60 -15.05 5.85
CA ILE A 111 1.62 -14.35 6.64
C ILE A 111 2.77 -13.89 5.74
N ALA A 112 3.26 -14.77 4.87
CA ALA A 112 4.34 -14.47 3.94
C ALA A 112 3.97 -13.37 2.95
N VAL A 113 2.75 -13.39 2.40
CA VAL A 113 2.24 -12.34 1.50
C VAL A 113 2.22 -11.00 2.22
N ARG A 114 1.68 -10.94 3.43
CA ARG A 114 1.60 -9.71 4.23
C ARG A 114 2.98 -9.16 4.58
N GLN A 115 3.92 -10.00 4.99
CA GLN A 115 5.29 -9.58 5.32
C GLN A 115 6.01 -9.00 4.11
N GLN A 116 5.90 -9.65 2.95
CA GLN A 116 6.49 -9.17 1.70
C GLN A 116 5.87 -7.83 1.26
N ALA A 117 4.55 -7.68 1.41
CA ALA A 117 3.86 -6.45 1.09
C ALA A 117 4.33 -5.27 1.97
N VAL A 118 4.47 -5.47 3.26
CA VAL A 118 4.99 -4.44 4.18
C VAL A 118 6.42 -4.04 3.81
N LYS A 119 7.27 -5.01 3.50
CA LYS A 119 8.67 -4.77 3.10
C LYS A 119 8.75 -3.90 1.85
N ILE A 120 8.04 -4.27 0.78
CA ILE A 120 8.03 -3.50 -0.47
C ILE A 120 7.49 -2.08 -0.24
N ALA A 121 6.42 -1.95 0.52
CA ALA A 121 5.83 -0.65 0.82
C ALA A 121 6.83 0.31 1.44
N ILE A 122 7.58 -0.15 2.43
CA ILE A 122 8.56 0.67 3.17
C ILE A 122 9.82 0.91 2.35
N GLU A 123 10.35 -0.10 1.68
CA GLU A 123 11.55 0.05 0.85
C GLU A 123 11.35 1.08 -0.25
N GLU A 124 10.24 1.01 -0.97
CA GLU A 124 9.95 1.97 -2.05
C GLU A 124 9.63 3.37 -1.50
N LEU A 125 8.97 3.45 -0.34
CA LEU A 125 8.74 4.72 0.33
C LEU A 125 10.08 5.38 0.72
N LEU A 126 11.00 4.62 1.28
CA LEU A 126 12.33 5.09 1.63
C LEU A 126 13.09 5.57 0.39
N HIS A 127 13.02 4.82 -0.70
CA HIS A 127 13.61 5.20 -1.98
C HIS A 127 13.10 6.57 -2.46
N LYS A 128 11.79 6.81 -2.39
CA LYS A 128 11.20 8.09 -2.79
C LYS A 128 11.64 9.25 -1.90
N ILE A 129 11.78 9.01 -0.60
CA ILE A 129 12.19 10.04 0.35
C ILE A 129 13.67 10.39 0.17
N THR A 130 14.54 9.39 0.00
CA THR A 130 15.99 9.59 -0.08
C THR A 130 16.51 9.88 -1.48
N GLY A 131 15.74 9.57 -2.53
CA GLY A 131 16.18 9.62 -3.91
C GLY A 131 17.24 8.56 -4.27
N CYS A 132 17.54 7.64 -3.36
CA CYS A 132 18.47 6.55 -3.59
C CYS A 132 17.77 5.34 -4.17
N ASN A 133 18.29 4.79 -5.27
CA ASN A 133 17.92 3.46 -5.74
C ASN A 133 18.52 2.43 -4.79
N THR A 134 17.78 2.05 -3.77
CA THR A 134 18.21 1.01 -2.83
C THR A 134 17.97 -0.40 -3.35
N VAL A 135 17.45 -0.54 -4.56
CA VAL A 135 17.41 -1.82 -5.25
C VAL A 135 18.76 -2.04 -5.91
N GLN A 136 19.74 -2.41 -5.12
CA GLN A 136 20.77 -3.28 -5.65
C GLN A 136 20.08 -4.62 -5.90
N PRO A 137 20.04 -5.13 -7.14
CA PRO A 137 19.69 -6.53 -7.31
C PRO A 137 20.70 -7.32 -6.48
N TYR A 138 20.22 -8.08 -5.52
CA TYR A 138 21.06 -9.08 -4.88
C TYR A 138 21.47 -10.04 -5.99
N SER A 139 22.62 -9.81 -6.56
CA SER A 139 23.30 -10.78 -7.38
C SER A 139 23.90 -11.79 -6.42
N TYR A 140 23.26 -12.89 -6.29
CA TYR A 140 23.86 -14.10 -5.73
C TYR A 140 24.51 -14.91 -6.84
#